data_2eae123571f06abaa7e537e0c30c9298
#
_entry.id   2eae123571f06abaa7e537e0c30c9298
#
_cell.length_a   1.000
_cell.length_b   1.000
_cell.length_c   1.000
_cell.angle_alpha   90.00
_cell.angle_beta   90.00
_cell.angle_gamma   90.00
#
_symmetry.space_group_name_H-M   'P 1'
#
loop_
_entity.id
_entity.type
_entity.pdbx_description
1 polymer ?
#
loop_
_entity_poly.entity_id
_entity_poly.type
_entity_poly.pdbx_seq_one_letter_code
_entity_poly.pdbx_strand_id
1 'polypeptide(L)' 'MTGFEGKSVHVDDRHLHVELKDGRVISTPIHWYAVLEQASISELRKYRFICDGTGIEWECLDYHLSIEAMLSGDARQSAA' A
#
# COMPACT_ATOMS: atom_id res chain seq x y z
N MET A 1 -5.23 -19.75 8.03
CA MET A 1 -5.23 -18.58 7.19
C MET A 1 -5.17 -17.32 7.99
N THR A 2 -4.25 -16.60 7.73
CA THR A 2 -4.01 -15.47 8.57
C THR A 2 -3.57 -14.30 7.74
N GLY A 3 -4.04 -13.16 8.11
CA GLY A 3 -3.64 -11.96 7.50
C GLY A 3 -4.32 -11.74 6.16
N PHE A 4 -3.93 -10.65 5.55
CA PHE A 4 -4.52 -10.20 4.32
C PHE A 4 -3.45 -10.20 3.25
N GLU A 5 -3.62 -11.03 2.25
CA GLU A 5 -2.63 -11.15 1.18
C GLU A 5 -3.05 -10.30 -0.01
N GLY A 6 -2.11 -9.47 -0.47
CA GLY A 6 -2.37 -8.59 -1.58
C GLY A 6 -2.28 -9.32 -2.92
N LYS A 7 -3.11 -8.91 -3.85
CA LYS A 7 -3.08 -9.42 -5.21
C LYS A 7 -2.55 -8.37 -6.16
N SER A 8 -2.98 -7.12 -6.02
CA SER A 8 -2.52 -6.05 -6.86
C SER A 8 -2.66 -4.72 -6.15
N VAL A 9 -1.92 -3.73 -6.63
CA VAL A 9 -1.96 -2.38 -6.09
C VAL A 9 -2.27 -1.43 -7.23
N HIS A 10 -3.18 -0.52 -6.98
CA HIS A 10 -3.54 0.51 -7.93
C HIS A 10 -3.59 1.86 -7.22
N VAL A 11 -3.00 2.88 -7.81
CA VAL A 11 -2.97 4.20 -7.21
C VAL A 11 -3.59 5.19 -8.20
N ASP A 12 -4.55 5.96 -7.72
CA ASP A 12 -5.06 7.08 -8.50
C ASP A 12 -4.63 8.38 -7.81
N ASP A 13 -5.19 9.51 -8.24
CA ASP A 13 -4.75 10.80 -7.74
C ASP A 13 -5.22 11.07 -6.31
N ARG A 14 -6.06 10.22 -5.74
CA ARG A 14 -6.61 10.44 -4.41
C ARG A 14 -6.41 9.28 -3.46
N HIS A 15 -6.37 8.06 -3.97
CA HIS A 15 -6.41 6.87 -3.13
C HIS A 15 -5.39 5.83 -3.54
N LEU A 16 -4.95 5.09 -2.54
CA LEU A 16 -4.19 3.87 -2.73
C LEU A 16 -5.18 2.72 -2.59
N HIS A 17 -5.28 1.89 -3.61
CA HIS A 17 -6.18 0.74 -3.63
C HIS A 17 -5.37 -0.55 -3.64
N VAL A 18 -5.67 -1.44 -2.72
CA VAL A 18 -5.02 -2.75 -2.69
C VAL A 18 -6.09 -3.82 -2.83
N GLU A 19 -6.01 -4.59 -3.90
CA GLU A 19 -6.91 -5.71 -4.08
C GLU A 19 -6.31 -6.93 -3.38
N LEU A 20 -7.12 -7.60 -2.59
CA LEU A 20 -6.69 -8.79 -1.86
C LEU A 20 -7.04 -10.05 -2.64
N LYS A 21 -6.35 -11.13 -2.32
CA LYS A 21 -6.58 -12.39 -3.02
C LYS A 21 -7.97 -12.96 -2.79
N ASP A 22 -8.63 -12.55 -1.72
CA ASP A 22 -10.00 -12.99 -1.46
C ASP A 22 -11.05 -12.15 -2.17
N GLY A 23 -10.64 -11.16 -2.95
CA GLY A 23 -11.55 -10.36 -3.74
C GLY A 23 -11.89 -9.01 -3.15
N ARG A 24 -11.52 -8.77 -1.91
CA ARG A 24 -11.78 -7.47 -1.29
C ARG A 24 -10.80 -6.42 -1.78
N VAL A 25 -11.21 -5.17 -1.70
CA VAL A 25 -10.34 -4.04 -2.04
C VAL A 25 -10.29 -3.10 -0.85
N ILE A 26 -9.07 -2.73 -0.46
CA ILE A 26 -8.87 -1.76 0.60
C ILE A 26 -8.44 -0.46 -0.06
N SER A 27 -9.14 0.61 0.24
CA SER A 27 -8.81 1.93 -0.31
C SER A 27 -8.53 2.89 0.81
N THR A 28 -7.39 3.56 0.76
CA THR A 28 -7.02 4.55 1.76
C THR A 28 -6.57 5.82 1.05
N PRO A 29 -6.74 6.98 1.69
CA PRO A 29 -6.31 8.23 1.06
C PRO A 29 -4.81 8.24 0.85
N ILE A 30 -4.38 8.66 -0.33
CA ILE A 30 -2.96 8.66 -0.66
C ILE A 30 -2.17 9.65 0.22
N HIS A 31 -2.84 10.70 0.70
CA HIS A 31 -2.15 11.70 1.51
C HIS A 31 -1.75 11.18 2.89
N TRP A 32 -2.23 10.00 3.28
CA TRP A 32 -1.75 9.36 4.50
C TRP A 32 -0.27 8.98 4.39
N TYR A 33 0.22 8.84 3.18
CA TYR A 33 1.58 8.34 2.91
C TYR A 33 2.33 9.40 2.13
N ALA A 34 3.04 10.27 2.84
CA ALA A 34 3.71 11.39 2.20
C ALA A 34 4.68 10.96 1.12
N VAL A 35 5.39 9.85 1.34
CA VAL A 35 6.34 9.34 0.35
C VAL A 35 5.61 8.96 -0.94
N LEU A 36 4.47 8.29 -0.80
CA LEU A 36 3.72 7.85 -1.98
C LEU A 36 3.04 9.03 -2.66
N GLU A 37 2.57 9.99 -1.89
CA GLU A 37 1.90 11.15 -2.45
C GLU A 37 2.82 11.95 -3.35
N GLN A 38 4.10 12.00 -3.01
CA GLN A 38 5.07 12.77 -3.76
C GLN A 38 5.73 11.98 -4.88
N ALA A 39 5.47 10.68 -4.95
CA ALA A 39 6.11 9.84 -5.95
C ALA A 39 5.44 9.97 -7.30
N SER A 40 6.20 9.67 -8.35
CA SER A 40 5.64 9.66 -9.70
C SER A 40 4.82 8.40 -9.91
N ILE A 41 3.96 8.41 -10.92
CA ILE A 41 3.16 7.24 -11.26
C ILE A 41 4.07 6.06 -11.62
N SER A 42 5.16 6.32 -12.33
CA SER A 42 6.04 5.23 -12.71
C SER A 42 6.71 4.61 -11.49
N GLU A 43 7.02 5.42 -10.46
CA GLU A 43 7.57 4.89 -9.23
C GLU A 43 6.53 4.07 -8.46
N LEU A 44 5.30 4.55 -8.43
CA LEU A 44 4.25 3.84 -7.71
C LEU A 44 3.92 2.50 -8.33
N ARG A 45 4.18 2.33 -9.61
CA ARG A 45 3.95 1.06 -10.28
C ARG A 45 5.01 0.03 -9.98
N LYS A 46 6.12 0.42 -9.41
CA LYS A 46 7.24 -0.47 -9.12
C LYS A 46 7.15 -1.06 -7.72
N TYR A 47 5.96 -1.44 -7.35
CA TYR A 47 5.74 -2.08 -6.06
C TYR A 47 5.96 -3.59 -6.18
N ARG A 48 6.16 -4.22 -5.02
CA ARG A 48 6.14 -5.68 -4.93
C ARG A 48 5.58 -6.07 -3.58
N PHE A 49 5.04 -7.27 -3.50
CA PHE A 49 4.53 -7.77 -2.24
C PHE A 49 5.65 -8.45 -1.49
N ILE A 50 5.68 -8.26 -0.18
CA ILE A 50 6.65 -8.88 0.73
C ILE A 50 5.89 -9.54 1.86
N CYS A 51 6.60 -10.33 2.68
CA CYS A 51 6.03 -11.00 3.86
C CYS A 51 4.83 -11.86 3.46
N ASP A 52 5.00 -12.69 2.43
CA ASP A 52 3.96 -13.60 1.94
C ASP A 52 2.70 -12.86 1.51
N GLY A 53 2.87 -11.65 0.99
CA GLY A 53 1.75 -10.89 0.47
C GLY A 53 1.07 -9.99 1.46
N THR A 54 1.52 -9.96 2.70
CA THR A 54 0.90 -9.10 3.72
C THR A 54 1.51 -7.71 3.77
N GLY A 55 2.60 -7.49 3.05
CA GLY A 55 3.23 -6.18 2.97
C GLY A 55 3.47 -5.77 1.53
N ILE A 56 3.66 -4.48 1.32
CA ILE A 56 3.94 -3.92 0.01
C ILE A 56 5.21 -3.10 0.13
N GLU A 57 6.12 -3.26 -0.82
CA GLU A 57 7.37 -2.51 -0.81
C GLU A 57 7.54 -1.76 -2.11
N TRP A 58 7.98 -0.52 -1.99
CA TRP A 58 8.43 0.29 -3.13
C TRP A 58 9.93 0.49 -2.95
N GLU A 59 10.69 -0.39 -3.55
CA GLU A 59 12.13 -0.39 -3.35
C GLU A 59 12.78 0.91 -3.79
N CYS A 60 12.31 1.46 -4.91
CA CYS A 60 12.87 2.71 -5.42
C CYS A 60 12.59 3.91 -4.50
N LEU A 61 11.63 3.78 -3.61
CA LEU A 61 11.29 4.82 -2.65
C LEU A 61 11.78 4.49 -1.24
N ASP A 62 12.36 3.32 -1.07
CA ASP A 62 12.79 2.83 0.24
C ASP A 62 11.64 2.90 1.24
N TYR A 63 10.48 2.43 0.82
CA TYR A 63 9.26 2.55 1.61
C TYR A 63 8.49 1.24 1.56
N HIS A 64 7.94 0.84 2.70
CA HIS A 64 7.09 -0.35 2.73
C HIS A 64 5.90 -0.08 3.64
N LEU A 65 4.84 -0.86 3.43
CA LEU A 65 3.56 -0.64 4.06
C LEU A 65 2.91 -1.98 4.36
N SER A 66 2.39 -2.12 5.56
CA SER A 66 1.65 -3.32 5.95
C SER A 66 0.18 -3.14 5.55
N ILE A 67 -0.39 -4.18 4.94
CA ILE A 67 -1.82 -4.15 4.60
C ILE A 67 -2.66 -4.06 5.88
N GLU A 68 -2.23 -4.76 6.92
CA GLU A 68 -2.93 -4.70 8.20
C GLU A 68 -2.91 -3.29 8.77
N ALA A 69 -1.81 -2.57 8.62
CA ALA A 69 -1.73 -1.20 9.09
C ALA A 69 -2.70 -0.30 8.33
N MET A 70 -2.91 -0.57 7.05
CA MET A 70 -3.89 0.19 6.27
C MET A 70 -5.30 0.00 6.84
N LEU A 71 -5.62 -1.23 7.22
CA LEU A 71 -6.94 -1.53 7.77
C LEU A 71 -7.17 -0.86 9.12
N SER A 72 -6.16 -0.84 9.95
CA SER A 72 -6.29 -0.28 11.29
C SER A 72 -6.12 1.23 11.32
N GLY A 73 -5.62 1.81 10.24
CA GLY A 73 -5.35 3.24 10.21
C GLY A 73 -4.00 3.62 10.78
N ASP A 74 -3.22 2.65 11.25
CA ASP A 74 -1.92 2.95 11.85
C ASP A 74 -0.94 3.52 10.83
N ALA A 75 -1.16 3.26 9.56
CA ALA A 75 -0.28 3.76 8.51
C ALA A 75 -0.20 5.29 8.48
N ARG A 76 -1.24 5.96 8.96
CA ARG A 76 -1.27 7.43 9.00
C ARG A 76 -0.14 7.98 9.85
N GLN A 77 0.21 7.27 10.91
CA GLN A 77 1.16 7.79 11.88
C GLN A 77 2.57 7.72 11.36
N SER A 78 2.84 6.81 10.48
CA SER A 78 4.19 6.68 9.94
C SER A 78 4.53 7.84 9.01
N ALA A 79 3.55 8.60 8.59
CA ALA A 79 3.77 9.75 7.73
C ALA A 79 4.13 11.01 8.52
N ALA A 80 3.94 10.97 9.80
CA ALA A 80 4.16 12.14 10.64
C ALA A 80 5.64 12.44 10.87
#